data_e66d822e06a73eca960890cd4e0f4c5d
#
_entry.id   e66d822e06a73eca960890cd4e0f4c5d
#
_cell.length_a   1.000
_cell.length_b   1.000
_cell.length_c   1.000
_cell.angle_alpha   90.00
_cell.angle_beta   90.00
_cell.angle_gamma   90.00
#
_symmetry.space_group_name_H-M   'P 1'
#
loop_
_entity.id
_entity.type
_entity.pdbx_description
1 polymer ?
#
loop_
_entity_poly.entity_id
_entity_poly.type
_entity_poly.pdbx_seq_one_letter_code
_entity_poly.pdbx_strand_id
1 'polypeptide(L)'
;MAKETKYVIIAVSEVVMKRKRRKKERFSSASHHKNALLNTGEGGATKRKKRLSKKQKRMRTVIGVIVFLLMISAGAFIKNILNERQLERERLQTGEIIHQRADKKNVDAEGNQIVDNATADIHIINVGQGAAVLVKNGDNEALIDGGSGSATTTYLKSIINDGELEYVVSTNTSPEYIGGLPEVYSNFKVGKTIYGKKDKSDGFKAFKKVAKKAKQANNQTIDLGNGISIDVIKPKYGDSAICVVSLGDKRIVLGGNATKKDMQRLKGKYQTVAAYLVEGSGMLTPPENVIATWKPQYAIISSSAPKDNANTSPSRGCMDLLYKHCGQTFATYKSGTIKLTLSTQSLDISVKDDSGITPDSYAN
;
A
#
# COMPACT_ATOMS: atom_id res chain seq x y z
N MET A 1 -9.52 18.80 -17.95
CA MET A 1 -10.58 18.53 -16.94
C MET A 1 -10.78 19.64 -15.90
N ALA A 2 -9.76 20.16 -15.22
CA ALA A 2 -9.97 21.23 -14.22
C ALA A 2 -10.50 22.57 -14.79
N LYS A 3 -10.20 22.91 -16.04
CA LYS A 3 -10.73 24.10 -16.71
C LYS A 3 -12.23 23.97 -17.06
N GLU A 4 -12.67 22.83 -17.50
CA GLU A 4 -14.07 22.63 -17.88
C GLU A 4 -15.03 22.61 -16.68
N THR A 5 -14.60 22.02 -15.55
CA THR A 5 -15.39 22.03 -14.31
C THR A 5 -15.56 23.45 -13.75
N LYS A 6 -14.54 24.31 -13.91
CA LYS A 6 -14.62 25.72 -13.51
C LYS A 6 -15.62 26.52 -14.33
N TYR A 7 -15.72 26.23 -15.65
CA TYR A 7 -16.71 26.86 -16.53
C TYR A 7 -18.15 26.40 -16.22
N VAL A 8 -18.36 25.14 -15.89
CA VAL A 8 -19.69 24.64 -15.52
C VAL A 8 -20.17 25.25 -14.19
N ILE A 9 -19.29 25.40 -13.19
CA ILE A 9 -19.65 26.03 -11.92
C ILE A 9 -19.98 27.52 -12.10
N ILE A 10 -19.22 28.24 -12.93
CA ILE A 10 -19.48 29.64 -13.25
C ILE A 10 -20.80 29.80 -14.00
N ALA A 11 -21.07 28.94 -15.00
CA ALA A 11 -22.32 28.97 -15.77
C ALA A 11 -23.56 28.68 -14.89
N VAL A 12 -23.45 27.71 -13.95
CA VAL A 12 -24.56 27.42 -13.03
C VAL A 12 -24.78 28.56 -12.05
N SER A 13 -23.71 29.20 -11.54
CA SER A 13 -23.83 30.33 -10.64
C SER A 13 -24.46 31.56 -11.31
N GLU A 14 -24.12 31.83 -12.55
CA GLU A 14 -24.72 32.92 -13.34
C GLU A 14 -26.22 32.69 -13.59
N VAL A 15 -26.62 31.45 -13.94
CA VAL A 15 -28.01 31.10 -14.14
C VAL A 15 -28.84 31.27 -12.87
N VAL A 16 -28.27 30.89 -11.71
CA VAL A 16 -28.93 31.03 -10.39
C VAL A 16 -29.03 32.52 -10.00
N MET A 17 -28.00 33.31 -10.27
CA MET A 17 -27.99 34.76 -9.99
C MET A 17 -28.96 35.52 -10.93
N LYS A 18 -29.02 35.20 -12.23
CA LYS A 18 -30.03 35.76 -13.18
C LYS A 18 -31.44 35.41 -12.76
N ARG A 19 -31.71 34.20 -12.24
CA ARG A 19 -33.03 33.83 -11.70
C ARG A 19 -33.39 34.61 -10.44
N LYS A 20 -32.43 34.88 -9.52
CA LYS A 20 -32.66 35.70 -8.32
C LYS A 20 -32.92 37.17 -8.69
N ARG A 21 -32.20 37.76 -9.66
CA ARG A 21 -32.45 39.12 -10.14
C ARG A 21 -33.84 39.26 -10.81
N ARG A 22 -34.24 38.35 -11.72
CA ARG A 22 -35.56 38.35 -12.35
C ARG A 22 -36.69 38.15 -11.32
N LYS A 23 -36.45 37.42 -10.23
CA LYS A 23 -37.45 37.26 -9.15
C LYS A 23 -37.59 38.55 -8.32
N LYS A 24 -36.48 39.30 -8.10
CA LYS A 24 -36.50 40.55 -7.37
C LYS A 24 -37.14 41.69 -8.20
N GLU A 25 -36.89 41.73 -9.51
CA GLU A 25 -37.54 42.68 -10.43
C GLU A 25 -39.04 42.44 -10.58
N ARG A 26 -39.49 41.18 -10.61
CA ARG A 26 -40.93 40.85 -10.60
C ARG A 26 -41.63 41.19 -9.29
N PHE A 27 -40.94 41.18 -8.17
CA PHE A 27 -41.50 41.62 -6.89
C PHE A 27 -41.57 43.15 -6.77
N SER A 28 -40.60 43.87 -7.34
CA SER A 28 -40.55 45.29 -7.36
C SER A 28 -41.65 45.90 -8.29
N SER A 29 -41.86 45.33 -9.48
CA SER A 29 -42.90 45.76 -10.39
C SER A 29 -44.32 45.44 -9.90
N ALA A 30 -44.48 44.35 -9.07
CA ALA A 30 -45.77 44.01 -8.49
C ALA A 30 -46.19 44.95 -7.34
N SER A 31 -45.24 45.60 -6.64
CA SER A 31 -45.55 46.56 -5.59
C SER A 31 -45.97 47.93 -6.11
N HIS A 32 -45.43 48.36 -7.25
CA HIS A 32 -45.86 49.63 -7.90
C HIS A 32 -47.22 49.54 -8.56
N HIS A 33 -47.68 48.35 -8.98
CA HIS A 33 -49.02 48.20 -9.59
C HIS A 33 -50.15 48.06 -8.55
N LYS A 34 -49.88 47.81 -7.29
CA LYS A 34 -50.90 47.75 -6.25
C LYS A 34 -51.42 49.09 -5.75
N ASN A 35 -50.59 50.15 -5.89
CA ASN A 35 -50.97 51.49 -5.45
C ASN A 35 -51.70 52.32 -6.51
N ALA A 36 -51.85 51.80 -7.75
CA ALA A 36 -52.52 52.52 -8.82
C ALA A 36 -53.97 52.04 -9.10
N LEU A 37 -54.50 51.04 -8.36
CA LEU A 37 -55.80 50.42 -8.62
C LEU A 37 -56.73 50.49 -7.44
N LEU A 38 -56.68 51.56 -6.62
CA LEU A 38 -57.61 51.79 -5.54
C LEU A 38 -58.72 52.81 -5.93
N ASN A 39 -58.91 53.06 -7.23
CA ASN A 39 -60.04 53.92 -7.65
C ASN A 39 -60.52 53.52 -9.05
N THR A 40 -61.30 52.48 -9.22
CA THR A 40 -62.41 52.28 -10.15
C THR A 40 -62.99 50.88 -9.97
N GLY A 41 -64.27 50.79 -9.73
CA GLY A 41 -64.99 49.56 -9.53
C GLY A 41 -65.22 48.79 -10.80
N GLU A 42 -65.65 47.53 -10.57
CA GLU A 42 -66.30 46.60 -11.47
C GLU A 42 -65.46 45.72 -12.39
N GLY A 43 -65.69 44.42 -12.31
CA GLY A 43 -65.36 43.44 -13.33
C GLY A 43 -64.41 42.28 -12.84
N GLY A 44 -64.95 41.40 -12.04
CA GLY A 44 -64.26 40.15 -11.66
C GLY A 44 -64.02 39.18 -12.77
N ALA A 45 -62.80 39.06 -13.30
CA ALA A 45 -62.37 37.91 -14.09
C ALA A 45 -61.44 37.03 -13.30
N THR A 46 -61.97 36.03 -12.59
CA THR A 46 -61.16 35.00 -11.94
C THR A 46 -60.45 34.17 -12.98
N LYS A 47 -59.09 34.33 -13.09
CA LYS A 47 -58.27 33.42 -13.89
C LYS A 47 -58.33 32.02 -13.29
N ARG A 48 -59.24 31.16 -13.86
CA ARG A 48 -59.28 29.73 -13.54
C ARG A 48 -57.91 29.12 -13.81
N LYS A 49 -57.17 28.73 -12.77
CA LYS A 49 -55.98 27.89 -12.89
C LYS A 49 -56.37 26.59 -13.57
N LYS A 50 -55.94 26.37 -14.83
CA LYS A 50 -56.17 25.11 -15.55
C LYS A 50 -55.64 23.96 -14.67
N ARG A 51 -56.54 23.11 -14.19
CA ARG A 51 -56.20 21.89 -13.49
C ARG A 51 -55.47 20.95 -14.46
N LEU A 52 -54.24 20.57 -14.13
CA LEU A 52 -53.47 19.58 -14.89
C LEU A 52 -54.24 18.25 -14.96
N SER A 53 -54.26 17.62 -16.15
CA SER A 53 -54.88 16.31 -16.35
C SER A 53 -54.17 15.25 -15.48
N LYS A 54 -54.86 14.16 -15.13
CA LYS A 54 -54.27 13.06 -14.38
C LYS A 54 -52.96 12.53 -14.99
N LYS A 55 -52.90 12.50 -16.35
CA LYS A 55 -51.71 12.09 -17.13
C LYS A 55 -50.55 13.09 -16.95
N GLN A 56 -50.78 14.38 -16.97
CA GLN A 56 -49.79 15.42 -16.75
C GLN A 56 -49.26 15.45 -15.32
N LYS A 57 -50.09 15.16 -14.32
CA LYS A 57 -49.66 15.04 -12.92
C LYS A 57 -48.75 13.84 -12.76
N ARG A 58 -49.11 12.64 -13.28
CA ARG A 58 -48.27 11.44 -13.25
C ARG A 58 -46.94 11.66 -13.94
N MET A 59 -46.93 12.29 -15.13
CA MET A 59 -45.68 12.58 -15.83
C MET A 59 -44.75 13.53 -15.06
N ARG A 60 -45.28 14.56 -14.39
CA ARG A 60 -44.48 15.44 -13.53
C ARG A 60 -43.89 14.70 -12.32
N THR A 61 -44.63 13.78 -11.74
CA THR A 61 -44.12 12.95 -10.61
C THR A 61 -43.00 12.03 -11.11
N VAL A 62 -43.14 11.37 -12.24
CA VAL A 62 -42.12 10.49 -12.83
C VAL A 62 -40.87 11.30 -13.17
N ILE A 63 -41.00 12.46 -13.81
CA ILE A 63 -39.82 13.34 -14.07
C ILE A 63 -39.16 13.79 -12.78
N GLY A 64 -39.94 14.13 -11.76
CA GLY A 64 -39.39 14.50 -10.44
C GLY A 64 -38.56 13.37 -9.80
N VAL A 65 -39.06 12.14 -9.87
CA VAL A 65 -38.34 10.96 -9.35
C VAL A 65 -37.06 10.71 -10.15
N ILE A 66 -37.12 10.79 -11.48
CA ILE A 66 -35.91 10.60 -12.32
C ILE A 66 -34.84 11.67 -11.99
N VAL A 67 -35.25 12.94 -11.90
CA VAL A 67 -34.32 14.02 -11.55
C VAL A 67 -33.71 13.81 -10.12
N PHE A 68 -34.51 13.34 -9.18
CA PHE A 68 -34.04 13.05 -7.83
C PHE A 68 -33.03 11.89 -7.82
N LEU A 69 -33.29 10.81 -8.56
CA LEU A 69 -32.36 9.69 -8.70
C LEU A 69 -31.05 10.11 -9.37
N LEU A 70 -31.11 10.95 -10.40
CA LEU A 70 -29.93 11.51 -11.06
C LEU A 70 -29.11 12.41 -10.13
N MET A 71 -29.74 13.16 -9.23
CA MET A 71 -29.03 13.97 -8.25
C MET A 71 -28.33 13.09 -7.18
N ILE A 72 -28.95 11.99 -6.76
CA ILE A 72 -28.31 11.04 -5.83
C ILE A 72 -27.11 10.36 -6.48
N SER A 73 -27.25 9.88 -7.73
CA SER A 73 -26.14 9.24 -8.45
C SER A 73 -24.98 10.21 -8.71
N ALA A 74 -25.27 11.46 -9.08
CA ALA A 74 -24.25 12.50 -9.22
C ALA A 74 -23.56 12.83 -7.90
N GLY A 75 -24.30 12.86 -6.79
CA GLY A 75 -23.73 13.06 -5.46
C GLY A 75 -22.80 11.92 -5.02
N ALA A 76 -23.19 10.68 -5.29
CA ALA A 76 -22.35 9.50 -5.02
C ALA A 76 -21.08 9.50 -5.88
N PHE A 77 -21.19 9.85 -7.16
CA PHE A 77 -20.05 9.96 -8.07
C PHE A 77 -19.06 11.06 -7.66
N ILE A 78 -19.57 12.24 -7.27
CA ILE A 78 -18.73 13.34 -6.77
C ILE A 78 -18.04 12.93 -5.46
N LYS A 79 -18.73 12.23 -4.56
CA LYS A 79 -18.14 11.74 -3.32
C LYS A 79 -16.99 10.75 -3.58
N ASN A 80 -17.13 9.85 -4.54
CA ASN A 80 -16.06 8.93 -4.94
C ASN A 80 -14.84 9.69 -5.48
N ILE A 81 -15.04 10.64 -6.41
CA ILE A 81 -13.93 11.45 -6.95
C ILE A 81 -13.22 12.24 -5.86
N LEU A 82 -13.96 12.79 -4.89
CA LEU A 82 -13.36 13.52 -3.78
C LEU A 82 -12.56 12.60 -2.85
N ASN A 83 -13.07 11.40 -2.56
CA ASN A 83 -12.36 10.40 -1.78
C ASN A 83 -11.06 9.94 -2.47
N GLU A 84 -11.10 9.66 -3.78
CA GLU A 84 -9.89 9.30 -4.55
C GLU A 84 -8.82 10.40 -4.50
N ARG A 85 -9.23 11.65 -4.71
CA ARG A 85 -8.29 12.80 -4.61
C ARG A 85 -7.73 13.00 -3.20
N GLN A 86 -8.53 12.72 -2.17
CA GLN A 86 -8.05 12.79 -0.79
C GLN A 86 -7.03 11.69 -0.50
N LEU A 87 -7.30 10.47 -0.93
CA LEU A 87 -6.35 9.33 -0.84
C LEU A 87 -5.04 9.61 -1.59
N GLU A 88 -5.12 10.22 -2.78
CA GLU A 88 -3.93 10.59 -3.56
C GLU A 88 -3.10 11.68 -2.85
N ARG A 89 -3.73 12.68 -2.27
CA ARG A 89 -3.04 13.70 -1.46
C ARG A 89 -2.39 13.12 -0.21
N GLU A 90 -3.08 12.23 0.50
CA GLU A 90 -2.54 11.55 1.67
C GLU A 90 -1.33 10.67 1.32
N ARG A 91 -1.33 10.04 0.14
CA ARG A 91 -0.20 9.27 -0.39
C ARG A 91 1.02 10.14 -0.67
N LEU A 92 0.81 11.28 -1.36
CA LEU A 92 1.88 12.23 -1.66
C LEU A 92 2.48 12.83 -0.38
N GLN A 93 1.63 13.23 0.58
CA GLN A 93 2.08 13.74 1.89
C GLN A 93 2.84 12.69 2.69
N THR A 94 2.45 11.39 2.61
CA THR A 94 3.16 10.31 3.28
C THR A 94 4.58 10.15 2.73
N GLY A 95 4.75 10.25 1.41
CA GLY A 95 6.07 10.28 0.78
C GLY A 95 6.91 11.47 1.26
N GLU A 96 6.36 12.68 1.25
CA GLU A 96 7.05 13.90 1.73
C GLU A 96 7.44 13.82 3.22
N ILE A 97 6.56 13.29 4.08
CA ILE A 97 6.85 13.15 5.53
C ILE A 97 8.02 12.18 5.76
N ILE A 98 8.09 11.10 4.95
CA ILE A 98 9.21 10.16 5.03
C ILE A 98 10.52 10.84 4.64
N HIS A 99 10.54 11.63 3.57
CA HIS A 99 11.71 12.41 3.16
C HIS A 99 12.13 13.47 4.19
N GLN A 100 11.20 14.25 4.74
CA GLN A 100 11.51 15.32 5.70
C GLN A 100 12.00 14.82 7.07
N ARG A 101 11.67 13.58 7.48
CA ARG A 101 12.16 13.01 8.74
C ARG A 101 13.58 12.46 8.65
N ALA A 102 14.05 12.13 7.45
CA ALA A 102 15.40 11.66 7.21
C ALA A 102 16.48 12.72 7.56
N ASP A 103 16.13 14.01 7.47
CA ASP A 103 17.09 15.12 7.60
C ASP A 103 17.51 15.45 9.05
N LYS A 104 17.08 14.73 10.07
CA LYS A 104 17.21 15.22 11.46
C LYS A 104 18.10 14.46 12.43
N LYS A 105 18.64 13.28 12.14
CA LYS A 105 19.58 12.57 13.06
C LYS A 105 20.50 11.60 12.35
N ASN A 106 21.80 11.86 12.39
CA ASN A 106 22.88 10.96 11.95
C ASN A 106 23.31 9.94 13.03
N VAL A 107 22.39 9.42 13.82
CA VAL A 107 22.66 8.39 14.83
C VAL A 107 21.57 7.33 14.81
N ASP A 108 21.96 6.06 15.00
CA ASP A 108 21.02 4.94 15.14
C ASP A 108 20.27 4.97 16.50
N ALA A 109 19.41 3.98 16.74
CA ALA A 109 18.64 3.88 17.98
C ALA A 109 19.52 3.66 19.22
N GLU A 110 20.73 3.15 19.04
CA GLU A 110 21.75 2.90 20.05
C GLU A 110 22.73 4.07 20.23
N GLY A 111 22.59 5.15 19.43
CA GLY A 111 23.43 6.35 19.51
C GLY A 111 24.74 6.29 18.74
N ASN A 112 24.95 5.26 17.87
CA ASN A 112 26.12 5.17 17.02
C ASN A 112 26.03 6.15 15.85
N GLN A 113 27.17 6.72 15.44
CA GLN A 113 27.18 7.58 14.25
C GLN A 113 26.84 6.76 12.99
N ILE A 114 25.81 7.19 12.28
CA ILE A 114 25.51 6.68 10.94
C ILE A 114 26.48 7.35 9.97
N VAL A 115 27.21 6.56 9.21
CA VAL A 115 28.11 7.06 8.17
C VAL A 115 27.29 7.82 7.12
N ASP A 116 27.65 9.06 6.84
CA ASP A 116 26.86 9.99 6.01
C ASP A 116 26.48 9.46 4.62
N ASN A 117 27.12 8.41 4.13
CA ASN A 117 26.84 7.78 2.83
C ASN A 117 26.53 6.27 2.97
N ALA A 118 26.10 5.81 4.15
CA ALA A 118 25.70 4.41 4.30
C ALA A 118 24.50 4.08 3.42
N THR A 119 24.63 3.03 2.64
CA THR A 119 23.55 2.49 1.79
C THR A 119 23.45 0.99 1.95
N ALA A 120 22.25 0.45 1.91
CA ALA A 120 21.98 -0.98 1.79
C ALA A 120 21.13 -1.26 0.57
N ASP A 121 21.50 -2.26 -0.19
CA ASP A 121 20.67 -2.80 -1.26
C ASP A 121 19.84 -3.96 -0.71
N ILE A 122 18.54 -3.89 -0.86
CA ILE A 122 17.59 -4.94 -0.46
C ILE A 122 16.94 -5.50 -1.72
N HIS A 123 17.28 -6.75 -2.05
CA HIS A 123 16.80 -7.41 -3.26
C HIS A 123 15.70 -8.39 -2.89
N ILE A 124 14.47 -8.07 -3.27
CA ILE A 124 13.33 -8.99 -3.18
C ILE A 124 13.35 -9.83 -4.44
N ILE A 125 13.90 -11.03 -4.32
CA ILE A 125 14.19 -11.91 -5.46
C ILE A 125 12.88 -12.52 -5.98
N ASN A 126 12.69 -12.49 -7.30
CA ASN A 126 11.55 -13.16 -7.91
C ASN A 126 11.73 -14.68 -7.87
N VAL A 127 11.15 -15.30 -6.87
CA VAL A 127 11.12 -16.77 -6.66
C VAL A 127 9.77 -17.40 -6.97
N GLY A 128 8.86 -16.62 -7.58
CA GLY A 128 7.46 -17.01 -7.69
C GLY A 128 6.75 -16.86 -6.35
N GLN A 129 5.99 -17.91 -5.95
CA GLN A 129 5.30 -17.92 -4.66
C GLN A 129 6.31 -18.06 -3.52
N GLY A 130 6.12 -17.29 -2.43
CA GLY A 130 6.99 -17.30 -1.26
C GLY A 130 7.91 -16.10 -1.21
N ALA A 131 9.08 -16.22 -0.59
CA ALA A 131 10.02 -15.12 -0.48
C ALA A 131 11.49 -15.56 -0.44
N ALA A 132 12.35 -14.72 -0.99
CA ALA A 132 13.79 -14.69 -0.74
C ALA A 132 14.23 -13.23 -0.83
N VAL A 133 14.90 -12.74 0.21
CA VAL A 133 15.36 -11.35 0.28
C VAL A 133 16.83 -11.32 0.65
N LEU A 134 17.65 -10.68 -0.19
CA LEU A 134 19.03 -10.40 0.13
C LEU A 134 19.15 -8.95 0.61
N VAL A 135 19.77 -8.76 1.76
CA VAL A 135 20.21 -7.44 2.26
C VAL A 135 21.71 -7.38 2.11
N LYS A 136 22.20 -6.41 1.33
CA LYS A 136 23.61 -6.25 1.00
C LYS A 136 24.12 -4.88 1.43
N ASN A 137 25.22 -4.86 2.21
CA ASN A 137 25.98 -3.69 2.61
C ASN A 137 27.46 -3.89 2.28
N GLY A 138 27.87 -3.49 1.09
CA GLY A 138 29.21 -3.85 0.59
C GLY A 138 29.36 -5.35 0.47
N ASP A 139 30.32 -5.92 1.19
CA ASP A 139 30.59 -7.37 1.25
C ASP A 139 29.96 -8.03 2.49
N ASN A 140 29.04 -7.34 3.19
CA ASN A 140 28.29 -7.93 4.28
C ASN A 140 26.86 -8.24 3.79
N GLU A 141 26.49 -9.51 3.76
CA GLU A 141 25.23 -9.98 3.23
C GLU A 141 24.42 -10.79 4.26
N ALA A 142 23.11 -10.56 4.23
CA ALA A 142 22.15 -11.40 4.93
C ALA A 142 21.05 -11.87 3.99
N LEU A 143 20.90 -13.17 3.81
CA LEU A 143 19.81 -13.77 3.08
C LEU A 143 18.66 -14.11 4.03
N ILE A 144 17.48 -13.58 3.76
CA ILE A 144 16.24 -13.88 4.49
C ILE A 144 15.38 -14.74 3.57
N ASP A 145 15.15 -16.00 3.97
CA ASP A 145 14.48 -17.06 3.22
C ASP A 145 15.18 -17.41 1.88
N GLY A 146 14.74 -18.48 1.25
CA GLY A 146 15.39 -19.04 0.06
C GLY A 146 14.46 -19.34 -1.10
N GLY A 147 13.16 -19.02 -0.98
CA GLY A 147 12.19 -19.44 -1.98
C GLY A 147 12.02 -20.96 -2.04
N SER A 148 11.42 -21.46 -3.11
CA SER A 148 11.11 -22.87 -3.30
C SER A 148 12.07 -23.69 -4.18
N GLY A 149 12.99 -23.03 -4.88
CA GLY A 149 13.86 -23.69 -5.87
C GLY A 149 15.19 -23.02 -6.06
N SER A 150 15.78 -23.12 -7.25
CA SER A 150 17.12 -22.63 -7.58
C SER A 150 17.20 -21.13 -7.90
N ALA A 151 16.07 -20.43 -8.03
CA ALA A 151 16.04 -19.02 -8.44
C ALA A 151 16.90 -18.13 -7.51
N THR A 152 16.82 -18.36 -6.21
CA THR A 152 17.64 -17.64 -5.22
C THR A 152 19.12 -17.89 -5.45
N THR A 153 19.57 -19.15 -5.53
CA THR A 153 20.98 -19.48 -5.77
C THR A 153 21.48 -18.89 -7.09
N THR A 154 20.68 -18.98 -8.15
CA THR A 154 21.01 -18.40 -9.46
C THR A 154 21.20 -16.89 -9.36
N TYR A 155 20.31 -16.21 -8.70
CA TYR A 155 20.41 -14.77 -8.50
C TYR A 155 21.62 -14.37 -7.65
N LEU A 156 21.86 -15.04 -6.54
CA LEU A 156 22.99 -14.77 -5.65
C LEU A 156 24.33 -14.92 -6.38
N LYS A 157 24.49 -15.94 -7.22
CA LYS A 157 25.69 -16.13 -8.05
C LYS A 157 25.98 -14.96 -9.01
N SER A 158 24.98 -14.17 -9.34
CA SER A 158 25.16 -13.01 -10.23
C SER A 158 25.61 -11.73 -9.52
N ILE A 159 25.51 -11.69 -8.18
CA ILE A 159 25.73 -10.45 -7.41
C ILE A 159 26.66 -10.61 -6.21
N ILE A 160 26.92 -11.85 -5.73
CA ILE A 160 27.86 -12.13 -4.65
C ILE A 160 29.15 -12.68 -5.29
N ASN A 161 30.24 -11.95 -5.11
CA ASN A 161 31.51 -12.24 -5.79
C ASN A 161 32.47 -13.12 -4.95
N ASP A 162 32.40 -13.03 -3.63
CA ASP A 162 33.28 -13.75 -2.69
C ASP A 162 32.76 -15.14 -2.30
N GLY A 163 31.51 -15.46 -2.65
CA GLY A 163 30.88 -16.73 -2.35
C GLY A 163 30.51 -16.91 -0.88
N GLU A 164 30.46 -15.84 -0.08
CA GLU A 164 30.12 -15.86 1.33
C GLU A 164 28.76 -15.20 1.60
N LEU A 165 28.10 -15.62 2.68
CA LEU A 165 26.91 -15.01 3.28
C LEU A 165 27.13 -14.96 4.78
N GLU A 166 27.23 -13.78 5.38
CA GLU A 166 27.46 -13.63 6.82
C GLU A 166 26.29 -14.19 7.62
N TYR A 167 25.07 -13.99 7.09
CA TYR A 167 23.86 -14.45 7.76
C TYR A 167 22.87 -15.10 6.80
N VAL A 168 22.22 -16.16 7.27
CA VAL A 168 21.00 -16.71 6.67
C VAL A 168 19.91 -16.75 7.74
N VAL A 169 18.74 -16.20 7.42
CA VAL A 169 17.55 -16.26 8.26
C VAL A 169 16.47 -17.04 7.53
N SER A 170 16.01 -18.16 8.10
CA SER A 170 14.81 -18.84 7.64
C SER A 170 13.63 -18.39 8.51
N THR A 171 12.73 -17.58 7.98
CA THR A 171 11.63 -17.02 8.79
C THR A 171 10.63 -18.10 9.21
N ASN A 172 10.37 -19.08 8.35
CA ASN A 172 9.45 -20.18 8.61
C ASN A 172 9.88 -21.44 7.85
N THR A 173 9.09 -22.51 7.95
CA THR A 173 9.41 -23.85 7.44
C THR A 173 8.59 -24.26 6.21
N SER A 174 7.75 -23.35 5.67
CA SER A 174 7.00 -23.62 4.45
C SER A 174 7.92 -23.74 3.24
N PRO A 175 7.65 -24.67 2.31
CA PRO A 175 8.53 -24.93 1.16
C PRO A 175 8.85 -23.68 0.33
N GLU A 176 7.90 -22.75 0.24
CA GLU A 176 8.02 -21.51 -0.53
C GLU A 176 9.01 -20.49 0.10
N TYR A 177 9.49 -20.77 1.32
CA TYR A 177 10.45 -19.93 2.04
C TYR A 177 11.77 -20.65 2.30
N ILE A 178 11.71 -21.92 2.76
CA ILE A 178 12.90 -22.65 3.18
C ILE A 178 13.47 -23.56 2.09
N GLY A 179 12.69 -23.87 1.03
CA GLY A 179 13.01 -24.93 0.08
C GLY A 179 14.28 -24.73 -0.72
N GLY A 180 14.63 -23.49 -1.07
CA GLY A 180 15.86 -23.15 -1.79
C GLY A 180 17.12 -23.09 -0.91
N LEU A 181 16.98 -23.00 0.42
CA LEU A 181 18.14 -22.84 1.30
C LEU A 181 19.15 -23.98 1.22
N PRO A 182 18.80 -25.27 1.13
CA PRO A 182 19.79 -26.33 0.97
C PRO A 182 20.72 -26.14 -0.21
N GLU A 183 20.22 -25.63 -1.36
CA GLU A 183 21.04 -25.33 -2.53
C GLU A 183 21.93 -24.11 -2.31
N VAL A 184 21.46 -23.09 -1.61
CA VAL A 184 22.28 -21.93 -1.19
C VAL A 184 23.47 -22.40 -0.38
N TYR A 185 23.28 -23.28 0.61
CA TYR A 185 24.36 -23.84 1.42
C TYR A 185 25.34 -24.71 0.65
N SER A 186 24.94 -25.27 -0.47
CA SER A 186 25.82 -26.05 -1.35
C SER A 186 26.73 -25.17 -2.22
N ASN A 187 26.38 -23.89 -2.37
CA ASN A 187 27.04 -22.96 -3.29
C ASN A 187 27.74 -21.79 -2.58
N PHE A 188 27.34 -21.48 -1.35
CA PHE A 188 27.88 -20.34 -0.58
C PHE A 188 28.35 -20.80 0.80
N LYS A 189 29.41 -20.20 1.26
CA LYS A 189 29.85 -20.33 2.65
C LYS A 189 28.94 -19.45 3.52
N VAL A 190 28.29 -20.06 4.54
CA VAL A 190 27.36 -19.37 5.43
C VAL A 190 27.97 -19.23 6.82
N GLY A 191 28.03 -17.99 7.31
CA GLY A 191 28.55 -17.67 8.65
C GLY A 191 27.56 -18.07 9.75
N LYS A 192 26.54 -17.28 10.01
CA LYS A 192 25.55 -17.51 11.06
C LYS A 192 24.18 -17.80 10.49
N THR A 193 23.42 -18.68 11.15
CA THR A 193 22.08 -19.07 10.71
C THR A 193 21.07 -18.97 11.83
N ILE A 194 19.92 -18.35 11.53
CA ILE A 194 18.79 -18.17 12.42
C ILE A 194 17.56 -18.77 11.77
N TYR A 195 16.67 -19.40 12.54
CA TYR A 195 15.38 -19.89 12.04
C TYR A 195 14.23 -19.46 12.97
N GLY A 196 13.04 -19.23 12.44
CA GLY A 196 11.87 -18.78 13.20
C GLY A 196 11.42 -19.82 14.21
N LYS A 197 10.67 -20.82 13.79
CA LYS A 197 10.22 -21.93 14.65
C LYS A 197 10.56 -23.25 13.99
N LYS A 198 10.97 -24.24 14.78
CA LYS A 198 11.22 -25.61 14.32
C LYS A 198 9.90 -26.37 14.11
N ASP A 199 9.88 -27.26 13.15
CA ASP A 199 8.81 -28.24 12.97
C ASP A 199 9.37 -29.62 12.56
N LYS A 200 8.49 -30.51 12.10
CA LYS A 200 8.85 -31.85 11.64
C LYS A 200 8.80 -32.01 10.12
N SER A 201 8.63 -30.91 9.38
CA SER A 201 8.54 -30.93 7.92
C SER A 201 9.83 -31.44 7.28
N ASP A 202 9.71 -32.01 6.10
CA ASP A 202 10.89 -32.49 5.38
C ASP A 202 11.77 -31.32 4.90
N GLY A 203 11.17 -30.17 4.60
CA GLY A 203 11.89 -28.93 4.32
C GLY A 203 12.79 -28.51 5.48
N PHE A 204 12.24 -28.48 6.70
CA PHE A 204 13.05 -28.14 7.88
C PHE A 204 14.13 -29.20 8.18
N LYS A 205 13.85 -30.49 8.00
CA LYS A 205 14.85 -31.56 8.13
C LYS A 205 15.98 -31.40 7.11
N ALA A 206 15.65 -31.13 5.84
CA ALA A 206 16.66 -30.89 4.80
C ALA A 206 17.53 -29.67 5.11
N PHE A 207 16.91 -28.55 5.50
CA PHE A 207 17.61 -27.36 5.95
C PHE A 207 18.55 -27.64 7.14
N LYS A 208 18.09 -28.37 8.18
CA LYS A 208 18.91 -28.68 9.34
C LYS A 208 20.09 -29.60 9.03
N LYS A 209 20.04 -30.40 7.98
CA LYS A 209 21.20 -31.22 7.54
C LYS A 209 22.35 -30.32 7.09
N VAL A 210 22.11 -29.23 6.41
CA VAL A 210 23.11 -28.27 5.92
C VAL A 210 23.39 -27.19 6.96
N ALA A 211 22.40 -26.67 7.66
CA ALA A 211 22.51 -25.62 8.67
C ALA A 211 22.63 -26.19 10.10
N LYS A 212 23.63 -27.06 10.35
CA LYS A 212 23.77 -27.79 11.63
C LYS A 212 23.86 -26.89 12.86
N LYS A 213 24.49 -25.70 12.73
CA LYS A 213 24.71 -24.72 13.81
C LYS A 213 23.60 -23.68 13.89
N ALA A 214 22.53 -23.78 13.09
CA ALA A 214 21.43 -22.83 13.10
C ALA A 214 20.77 -22.72 14.48
N LYS A 215 20.53 -21.48 14.93
CA LYS A 215 19.89 -21.14 16.20
C LYS A 215 18.47 -20.64 15.97
N GLN A 216 17.58 -20.89 16.92
CA GLN A 216 16.22 -20.37 16.87
C GLN A 216 16.22 -18.86 17.17
N ALA A 217 15.33 -18.12 16.49
CA ALA A 217 15.12 -16.70 16.70
C ALA A 217 14.74 -16.39 18.17
N ASN A 218 15.35 -15.35 18.73
CA ASN A 218 15.11 -14.93 20.12
C ASN A 218 15.12 -13.40 20.26
N ASN A 219 14.42 -12.68 19.37
CA ASN A 219 14.38 -11.21 19.33
C ASN A 219 15.80 -10.59 19.29
N GLN A 220 16.63 -11.07 18.39
CA GLN A 220 17.99 -10.58 18.23
C GLN A 220 18.12 -9.63 17.05
N THR A 221 19.13 -8.77 17.11
CA THR A 221 19.53 -7.88 16.03
C THR A 221 20.78 -8.43 15.35
N ILE A 222 20.82 -8.42 14.04
CA ILE A 222 21.97 -8.65 13.18
C ILE A 222 22.53 -7.28 12.82
N ASP A 223 23.78 -7.05 13.08
CA ASP A 223 24.52 -5.88 12.61
C ASP A 223 25.21 -6.23 11.29
N LEU A 224 24.94 -5.46 10.23
CA LEU A 224 25.58 -5.56 8.92
C LEU A 224 26.62 -4.46 8.69
N GLY A 225 26.93 -3.67 9.73
CA GLY A 225 27.85 -2.54 9.64
C GLY A 225 27.22 -1.26 9.09
N ASN A 226 27.95 -0.16 9.20
CA ASN A 226 27.55 1.17 8.72
C ASN A 226 26.18 1.64 9.22
N GLY A 227 25.75 1.20 10.43
CA GLY A 227 24.43 1.52 10.99
C GLY A 227 23.26 0.74 10.39
N ILE A 228 23.53 -0.25 9.52
CA ILE A 228 22.53 -1.13 8.94
C ILE A 228 22.33 -2.33 9.84
N SER A 229 21.12 -2.57 10.29
CA SER A 229 20.76 -3.68 11.15
C SER A 229 19.51 -4.41 10.71
N ILE A 230 19.38 -5.67 11.14
CA ILE A 230 18.19 -6.49 10.91
C ILE A 230 17.69 -7.03 12.24
N ASP A 231 16.55 -6.54 12.72
CA ASP A 231 15.84 -7.15 13.84
C ASP A 231 15.18 -8.46 13.38
N VAL A 232 15.53 -9.58 14.01
CA VAL A 232 14.87 -10.87 13.82
C VAL A 232 13.91 -11.12 14.98
N ILE A 233 12.63 -10.91 14.75
CA ILE A 233 11.58 -10.92 15.76
C ILE A 233 10.97 -12.32 15.86
N LYS A 234 11.09 -12.92 17.05
CA LYS A 234 10.53 -14.24 17.34
C LYS A 234 9.01 -14.27 17.19
N PRO A 235 8.42 -15.28 16.50
CA PRO A 235 6.97 -15.45 16.45
C PRO A 235 6.39 -15.74 17.85
N LYS A 236 5.22 -15.20 18.11
CA LYS A 236 4.47 -15.43 19.35
C LYS A 236 3.18 -16.21 19.11
N TYR A 237 2.46 -15.92 18.04
CA TYR A 237 1.16 -16.51 17.72
C TYR A 237 1.22 -17.46 16.53
N GLY A 238 2.15 -17.26 15.62
CA GLY A 238 2.42 -18.11 14.47
C GLY A 238 3.74 -18.86 14.56
N ASP A 239 4.26 -19.22 13.40
CA ASP A 239 5.49 -19.97 13.24
C ASP A 239 6.59 -19.19 12.49
N SER A 240 6.23 -18.07 11.86
CA SER A 240 7.14 -17.24 11.09
C SER A 240 7.74 -16.11 11.92
N ALA A 241 9.06 -15.99 11.93
CA ALA A 241 9.74 -14.78 12.36
C ALA A 241 9.44 -13.62 11.40
N ILE A 242 9.59 -12.40 11.90
CA ILE A 242 9.50 -11.17 11.11
C ILE A 242 10.89 -10.54 11.14
N CYS A 243 11.37 -10.07 9.99
CA CYS A 243 12.61 -9.32 9.90
C CYS A 243 12.32 -7.83 9.64
N VAL A 244 13.08 -6.95 10.30
CA VAL A 244 12.98 -5.50 10.06
C VAL A 244 14.37 -4.96 9.77
N VAL A 245 14.61 -4.56 8.54
CA VAL A 245 15.84 -3.89 8.12
C VAL A 245 15.76 -2.42 8.53
N SER A 246 16.83 -1.91 9.12
CA SER A 246 16.88 -0.56 9.68
C SER A 246 18.14 0.16 9.25
N LEU A 247 17.99 1.45 8.90
CA LEU A 247 19.08 2.40 8.72
C LEU A 247 18.60 3.77 9.16
N GLY A 248 19.20 4.34 10.19
CA GLY A 248 18.72 5.57 10.80
C GLY A 248 17.28 5.42 11.32
N ASP A 249 16.40 6.28 10.87
CA ASP A 249 14.97 6.23 11.21
C ASP A 249 14.12 5.45 10.20
N LYS A 250 14.72 4.96 9.11
CA LYS A 250 14.02 4.19 8.07
C LYS A 250 13.92 2.72 8.42
N ARG A 251 12.78 2.14 8.11
CA ARG A 251 12.48 0.74 8.39
C ARG A 251 11.86 0.07 7.16
N ILE A 252 12.33 -1.13 6.86
CA ILE A 252 11.72 -2.02 5.87
C ILE A 252 11.27 -3.28 6.61
N VAL A 253 9.97 -3.53 6.64
CA VAL A 253 9.40 -4.72 7.29
C VAL A 253 9.29 -5.84 6.29
N LEU A 254 9.89 -6.99 6.61
CA LEU A 254 9.79 -8.23 5.84
C LEU A 254 8.86 -9.18 6.61
N GLY A 255 7.60 -9.26 6.17
CA GLY A 255 6.52 -9.93 6.90
C GLY A 255 6.63 -11.46 6.96
N GLY A 256 7.45 -12.09 6.09
CA GLY A 256 7.55 -13.54 6.00
C GLY A 256 6.19 -14.21 5.78
N ASN A 257 5.86 -15.18 6.64
CA ASN A 257 4.53 -15.80 6.72
C ASN A 257 3.88 -15.53 8.09
N ALA A 258 4.00 -14.31 8.58
CA ALA A 258 3.54 -13.93 9.92
C ALA A 258 2.01 -13.90 10.01
N THR A 259 1.49 -14.17 11.21
CA THR A 259 0.06 -14.02 11.49
C THR A 259 -0.31 -12.56 11.69
N LYS A 260 -1.59 -12.21 11.46
CA LYS A 260 -2.12 -10.86 11.78
C LYS A 260 -1.79 -10.43 13.22
N LYS A 261 -1.86 -11.36 14.18
CA LYS A 261 -1.56 -11.09 15.59
C LYS A 261 -0.07 -10.78 15.81
N ASP A 262 0.83 -11.45 15.10
CA ASP A 262 2.26 -11.15 15.16
C ASP A 262 2.57 -9.80 14.52
N MET A 263 1.96 -9.47 13.37
CA MET A 263 2.07 -8.16 12.74
C MET A 263 1.55 -7.02 13.65
N GLN A 264 0.43 -7.22 14.33
CA GLN A 264 -0.14 -6.23 15.26
C GLN A 264 0.81 -5.87 16.42
N ARG A 265 1.70 -6.78 16.85
CA ARG A 265 2.71 -6.50 17.89
C ARG A 265 3.74 -5.47 17.44
N LEU A 266 3.93 -5.29 16.14
CA LEU A 266 4.92 -4.35 15.60
C LEU A 266 4.43 -2.90 15.63
N LYS A 267 3.11 -2.67 15.64
CA LYS A 267 2.52 -1.33 15.59
C LYS A 267 3.07 -0.38 16.66
N GLY A 268 3.25 -0.88 17.89
CA GLY A 268 3.79 -0.08 19.00
C GLY A 268 5.31 0.12 18.95
N LYS A 269 6.04 -0.81 18.29
CA LYS A 269 7.50 -0.74 18.17
C LYS A 269 7.97 0.11 17.00
N TYR A 270 7.27 0.01 15.85
CA TYR A 270 7.60 0.74 14.63
C TYR A 270 6.42 1.58 14.19
N GLN A 271 6.56 2.91 14.23
CA GLN A 271 5.48 3.84 13.85
C GLN A 271 5.61 4.32 12.40
N THR A 272 6.81 4.29 11.84
CA THR A 272 7.08 4.66 10.45
C THR A 272 7.81 3.52 9.78
N VAL A 273 7.30 3.06 8.63
CA VAL A 273 7.87 2.01 7.81
C VAL A 273 7.93 2.51 6.38
N ALA A 274 9.14 2.57 5.82
CA ALA A 274 9.36 3.11 4.48
C ALA A 274 8.92 2.12 3.39
N ALA A 275 9.19 0.81 3.58
CA ALA A 275 8.69 -0.24 2.70
C ALA A 275 8.23 -1.47 3.50
N TYR A 276 7.34 -2.23 2.90
CA TYR A 276 6.73 -3.39 3.51
C TYR A 276 6.61 -4.54 2.51
N LEU A 277 7.33 -5.66 2.77
CA LEU A 277 7.11 -6.93 2.09
C LEU A 277 5.97 -7.67 2.78
N VAL A 278 4.88 -7.84 2.05
CA VAL A 278 3.60 -8.35 2.56
C VAL A 278 3.74 -9.82 2.96
N GLU A 279 3.25 -10.16 4.15
CA GLU A 279 3.26 -11.53 4.66
C GLU A 279 2.41 -12.47 3.79
N GLY A 280 2.85 -13.73 3.71
CA GLY A 280 2.13 -14.82 3.05
C GLY A 280 1.83 -14.53 1.58
N SER A 281 2.73 -13.81 0.89
CA SER A 281 2.56 -13.40 -0.52
C SER A 281 1.24 -12.65 -0.78
N GLY A 282 0.65 -12.00 0.23
CA GLY A 282 -0.62 -11.28 0.12
C GLY A 282 -1.87 -12.16 0.04
N MET A 283 -1.78 -13.46 0.34
CA MET A 283 -2.96 -14.35 0.35
C MET A 283 -4.03 -13.91 1.36
N LEU A 284 -3.60 -13.40 2.50
CA LEU A 284 -4.48 -12.87 3.53
C LEU A 284 -4.36 -11.34 3.60
N THR A 285 -5.48 -10.69 3.87
CA THR A 285 -5.49 -9.23 4.09
C THR A 285 -4.69 -8.90 5.35
N PRO A 286 -3.66 -8.06 5.28
CA PRO A 286 -2.91 -7.57 6.43
C PRO A 286 -3.80 -6.88 7.49
N PRO A 287 -3.32 -6.68 8.73
CA PRO A 287 -4.08 -5.93 9.73
C PRO A 287 -4.14 -4.43 9.36
N GLU A 288 -5.31 -3.93 8.97
CA GLU A 288 -5.50 -2.56 8.49
C GLU A 288 -4.97 -1.50 9.46
N ASN A 289 -5.22 -1.68 10.76
CA ASN A 289 -4.76 -0.74 11.78
C ASN A 289 -3.22 -0.63 11.90
N VAL A 290 -2.48 -1.61 11.40
CA VAL A 290 -1.00 -1.57 11.32
C VAL A 290 -0.59 -0.81 10.07
N ILE A 291 -1.11 -1.21 8.91
CA ILE A 291 -0.74 -0.61 7.62
C ILE A 291 -1.15 0.87 7.55
N ALA A 292 -2.34 1.20 8.06
CA ALA A 292 -2.80 2.59 8.17
C ALA A 292 -1.93 3.46 9.10
N THR A 293 -1.26 2.85 10.09
CA THR A 293 -0.30 3.56 10.94
C THR A 293 1.04 3.75 10.25
N TRP A 294 1.54 2.72 9.57
CA TRP A 294 2.84 2.73 8.90
C TRP A 294 2.84 3.59 7.65
N LYS A 295 1.78 3.50 6.84
CA LYS A 295 1.64 4.18 5.54
C LYS A 295 2.92 4.06 4.70
N PRO A 296 3.36 2.84 4.37
CA PRO A 296 4.63 2.64 3.68
C PRO A 296 4.60 3.29 2.30
N GLN A 297 5.73 3.86 1.89
CA GLN A 297 5.91 4.40 0.55
C GLN A 297 5.77 3.29 -0.51
N TYR A 298 6.34 2.12 -0.22
CA TYR A 298 6.25 0.95 -1.09
C TYR A 298 5.68 -0.25 -0.33
N ALA A 299 4.67 -0.90 -0.92
CA ALA A 299 4.27 -2.25 -0.56
C ALA A 299 4.74 -3.22 -1.64
N ILE A 300 5.29 -4.36 -1.23
CA ILE A 300 5.85 -5.34 -2.16
C ILE A 300 5.20 -6.69 -1.88
N ILE A 301 4.78 -7.37 -2.94
CA ILE A 301 4.21 -8.71 -2.88
C ILE A 301 5.14 -9.66 -3.64
N SER A 302 5.74 -10.60 -2.94
CA SER A 302 6.51 -11.68 -3.57
C SER A 302 5.57 -12.82 -3.88
N SER A 303 5.17 -12.96 -5.15
CA SER A 303 4.20 -13.95 -5.59
C SER A 303 4.38 -14.35 -7.04
N SER A 304 3.82 -15.49 -7.42
CA SER A 304 3.57 -15.86 -8.82
C SER A 304 2.45 -15.01 -9.42
N ALA A 305 2.36 -14.97 -10.74
CA ALA A 305 1.23 -14.36 -11.42
C ALA A 305 -0.10 -14.98 -10.94
N PRO A 306 -1.16 -14.17 -10.78
CA PRO A 306 -2.48 -14.69 -10.45
C PRO A 306 -2.93 -15.74 -11.47
N LYS A 307 -3.63 -16.78 -10.98
CA LYS A 307 -4.30 -17.77 -11.84
C LYS A 307 -5.80 -17.51 -11.76
N ASP A 308 -6.54 -17.86 -12.79
CA ASP A 308 -7.99 -17.59 -12.96
C ASP A 308 -8.93 -18.17 -11.88
N ASN A 309 -8.41 -18.67 -10.76
CA ASN A 309 -9.17 -19.29 -9.68
C ASN A 309 -9.15 -18.45 -8.40
N ALA A 310 -10.28 -18.44 -7.69
CA ALA A 310 -10.62 -17.59 -6.54
C ALA A 310 -9.66 -17.56 -5.33
N ASN A 311 -8.63 -18.42 -5.28
CA ASN A 311 -7.65 -18.51 -4.19
C ASN A 311 -6.25 -18.04 -4.66
N THR A 312 -6.20 -16.95 -5.39
CA THR A 312 -4.94 -16.42 -5.92
C THR A 312 -4.28 -15.45 -4.94
N SER A 313 -2.97 -15.45 -4.97
CA SER A 313 -2.13 -14.49 -4.25
C SER A 313 -1.67 -13.38 -5.21
N PRO A 314 -1.84 -12.10 -4.87
CA PRO A 314 -2.47 -11.58 -3.66
C PRO A 314 -4.02 -11.68 -3.67
N SER A 315 -4.65 -11.65 -2.49
CA SER A 315 -6.11 -11.59 -2.38
C SER A 315 -6.64 -10.19 -2.73
N ARG A 316 -7.91 -10.10 -3.20
CA ARG A 316 -8.54 -8.81 -3.48
C ARG A 316 -8.53 -7.89 -2.26
N GLY A 317 -8.89 -8.42 -1.07
CA GLY A 317 -8.88 -7.63 0.17
C GLY A 317 -7.48 -7.13 0.57
N CYS A 318 -6.42 -7.88 0.25
CA CYS A 318 -5.05 -7.41 0.41
C CYS A 318 -4.78 -6.23 -0.53
N MET A 319 -5.11 -6.35 -1.81
CA MET A 319 -4.88 -5.31 -2.81
C MET A 319 -5.64 -4.01 -2.48
N ASP A 320 -6.92 -4.10 -2.12
CA ASP A 320 -7.73 -2.94 -1.75
C ASP A 320 -7.14 -2.22 -0.53
N LEU A 321 -6.66 -2.97 0.47
CA LEU A 321 -6.04 -2.40 1.67
C LEU A 321 -4.71 -1.72 1.35
N LEU A 322 -3.84 -2.35 0.57
CA LEU A 322 -2.56 -1.76 0.19
C LEU A 322 -2.77 -0.52 -0.69
N TYR A 323 -3.70 -0.57 -1.63
CA TYR A 323 -4.05 0.57 -2.46
C TYR A 323 -4.55 1.76 -1.63
N LYS A 324 -5.29 1.50 -0.56
CA LYS A 324 -5.83 2.51 0.35
C LYS A 324 -4.77 3.19 1.21
N HIS A 325 -3.74 2.45 1.66
CA HIS A 325 -2.85 2.92 2.73
C HIS A 325 -1.37 3.04 2.35
N CYS A 326 -0.95 2.46 1.22
CA CYS A 326 0.44 2.52 0.76
C CYS A 326 0.63 3.51 -0.38
N GLY A 327 1.85 4.00 -0.59
CA GLY A 327 2.16 4.90 -1.70
C GLY A 327 2.02 4.18 -3.05
N GLN A 328 2.84 3.16 -3.28
CA GLN A 328 2.81 2.34 -4.49
C GLN A 328 2.98 0.87 -4.15
N THR A 329 2.30 -0.01 -4.89
CA THR A 329 2.38 -1.46 -4.69
C THR A 329 3.01 -2.13 -5.91
N PHE A 330 3.98 -3.02 -5.66
CA PHE A 330 4.67 -3.81 -6.67
C PHE A 330 4.51 -5.30 -6.38
N ALA A 331 4.56 -6.12 -7.43
CA ALA A 331 4.60 -7.57 -7.29
C ALA A 331 5.72 -8.18 -8.15
N THR A 332 6.45 -9.15 -7.58
CA THR A 332 7.59 -9.76 -8.27
C THR A 332 7.23 -10.45 -9.57
N TYR A 333 6.02 -10.98 -9.72
CA TYR A 333 5.57 -11.59 -10.97
C TYR A 333 5.51 -10.60 -12.14
N LYS A 334 5.22 -9.31 -11.86
CA LYS A 334 5.13 -8.26 -12.87
C LYS A 334 6.47 -7.50 -12.99
N SER A 335 7.01 -7.09 -11.85
CA SER A 335 8.18 -6.20 -11.80
C SER A 335 9.52 -6.94 -11.81
N GLY A 336 9.53 -8.28 -11.83
CA GLY A 336 10.76 -9.07 -11.72
C GLY A 336 11.33 -9.01 -10.29
N THR A 337 12.63 -9.21 -10.14
CA THR A 337 13.32 -8.95 -8.88
C THR A 337 13.29 -7.46 -8.61
N ILE A 338 12.89 -7.08 -7.39
CA ILE A 338 12.73 -5.70 -6.96
C ILE A 338 13.92 -5.33 -6.08
N LYS A 339 14.65 -4.28 -6.44
CA LYS A 339 15.74 -3.75 -5.65
C LYS A 339 15.32 -2.45 -4.97
N LEU A 340 15.44 -2.40 -3.65
CA LEU A 340 15.34 -1.19 -2.86
C LEU A 340 16.75 -0.75 -2.46
N THR A 341 17.11 0.49 -2.70
CA THR A 341 18.33 1.10 -2.18
C THR A 341 17.96 2.02 -1.02
N LEU A 342 18.33 1.60 0.18
CA LEU A 342 18.09 2.33 1.41
C LEU A 342 19.30 3.18 1.75
N SER A 343 19.11 4.48 1.93
CA SER A 343 20.11 5.40 2.49
C SER A 343 19.58 6.09 3.75
N THR A 344 20.41 6.88 4.38
CA THR A 344 19.96 7.74 5.49
C THR A 344 18.96 8.80 5.03
N GLN A 345 18.98 9.18 3.75
CA GLN A 345 18.17 10.26 3.20
C GLN A 345 16.99 9.77 2.37
N SER A 346 17.15 8.69 1.58
CA SER A 346 16.13 8.21 0.64
C SER A 346 15.88 6.70 0.74
N LEU A 347 14.78 6.29 0.17
CA LEU A 347 14.50 4.92 -0.22
C LEU A 347 14.13 4.92 -1.70
N ASP A 348 15.01 4.38 -2.52
CA ASP A 348 14.83 4.30 -3.96
C ASP A 348 14.43 2.88 -4.38
N ILE A 349 13.66 2.76 -5.45
CA ILE A 349 13.24 1.48 -6.00
C ILE A 349 13.73 1.32 -7.43
N SER A 350 14.24 0.14 -7.76
CA SER A 350 14.64 -0.25 -9.12
C SER A 350 13.94 -1.56 -9.48
N VAL A 351 13.17 -1.54 -10.54
CA VAL A 351 12.34 -2.64 -11.02
C VAL A 351 12.36 -2.72 -12.54
N LYS A 352 12.01 -3.88 -13.09
CA LYS A 352 11.90 -4.08 -14.53
C LYS A 352 10.67 -3.37 -15.12
N ASP A 353 9.57 -3.37 -14.39
CA ASP A 353 8.31 -2.70 -14.73
C ASP A 353 7.89 -1.85 -13.52
N ASP A 354 7.87 -0.54 -13.70
CA ASP A 354 7.60 0.48 -12.67
C ASP A 354 6.13 0.91 -12.57
N SER A 355 5.24 0.35 -13.42
CA SER A 355 3.83 0.72 -13.44
C SER A 355 3.08 0.32 -12.15
N GLY A 356 3.67 -0.53 -11.30
CA GLY A 356 3.07 -1.03 -10.09
C GLY A 356 1.87 -1.97 -10.37
N ILE A 357 1.14 -2.33 -9.32
CA ILE A 357 -0.12 -3.08 -9.41
C ILE A 357 -1.21 -2.35 -8.66
N THR A 358 -2.42 -2.38 -9.20
CA THR A 358 -3.62 -1.79 -8.59
C THR A 358 -4.70 -2.87 -8.44
N PRO A 359 -5.75 -2.65 -7.63
CA PRO A 359 -6.87 -3.57 -7.55
C PRO A 359 -7.50 -3.90 -8.91
N ASP A 360 -7.55 -2.93 -9.83
CA ASP A 360 -8.15 -3.12 -11.16
C ASP A 360 -7.22 -3.86 -12.11
N SER A 361 -5.91 -3.61 -12.05
CA SER A 361 -4.91 -4.35 -12.85
C SER A 361 -4.77 -5.82 -12.41
N TYR A 362 -5.30 -6.17 -11.25
CA TYR A 362 -5.31 -7.52 -10.71
C TYR A 362 -6.57 -8.32 -11.14
N ALA A 363 -7.67 -7.64 -11.48
CA ALA A 363 -8.93 -8.25 -11.88
C ALA A 363 -8.98 -8.64 -13.37
N ASN A 364 -7.98 -8.24 -14.15
CA ASN A 364 -7.80 -8.53 -15.58
C ASN A 364 -6.54 -9.39 -15.75
#